data_b4a7e56c4a06009376ae72976ffe590a
#
_entry.id   b4a7e56c4a06009376ae72976ffe590a
#
_cell.length_a   1.000
_cell.length_b   1.000
_cell.length_c   1.000
_cell.angle_alpha   90.00
_cell.angle_beta   90.00
_cell.angle_gamma   90.00
#
_symmetry.space_group_name_H-M   'P 1'
#
loop_
_entity.id
_entity.type
_entity.pdbx_description
1 polymer ?
#
loop_
_entity_poly.entity_id
_entity_poly.type
_entity_poly.pdbx_seq_one_letter_code
_entity_poly.pdbx_strand_id
1 'polypeptide(L)'
;GPVGQRAAVMMANEGASVCISSRKQARAEQACAHIKSLFDVDVEAAGGGSDEERAALCDDAQIVISTGAAGIQLLAEEHWRESKSIEVLLDANATPPAGIGGTKVMDEGELRHGKTVWGAIGFGKFKLLLHRACIAKLFESNDLVLDAEQIFALAKEMA
;
A
#
# COMPACT_ATOMS: atom_id res chain seq x y z
N GLY A 1 3.52 1.33 -9.61
CA GLY A 1 4.11 2.67 -9.47
C GLY A 1 5.08 2.75 -8.31
N PRO A 2 5.82 3.86 -8.12
CA PRO A 2 6.88 3.94 -7.10
C PRO A 2 6.36 3.75 -5.67
N VAL A 3 5.18 4.26 -5.36
CA VAL A 3 4.58 4.11 -4.02
C VAL A 3 4.30 2.64 -3.71
N GLY A 4 3.66 1.91 -4.63
CA GLY A 4 3.37 0.49 -4.44
C GLY A 4 4.62 -0.38 -4.35
N GLN A 5 5.65 -0.09 -5.16
CA GLN A 5 6.92 -0.80 -5.10
C GLN A 5 7.62 -0.59 -3.75
N ARG A 6 7.64 0.65 -3.25
CA ARG A 6 8.26 0.95 -1.96
C ARG A 6 7.48 0.34 -0.79
N ALA A 7 6.15 0.37 -0.83
CA ALA A 7 5.31 -0.32 0.15
C ALA A 7 5.58 -1.83 0.17
N ALA A 8 5.70 -2.44 -1.01
CA ALA A 8 6.01 -3.88 -1.13
C ALA A 8 7.36 -4.23 -0.49
N VAL A 9 8.41 -3.42 -0.74
CA VAL A 9 9.73 -3.61 -0.11
C VAL A 9 9.63 -3.53 1.41
N MET A 10 8.94 -2.53 1.93
CA MET A 10 8.80 -2.34 3.38
C MET A 10 8.03 -3.49 4.02
N MET A 11 6.92 -3.92 3.43
CA MET A 11 6.14 -5.05 3.92
C MET A 11 6.94 -6.36 3.90
N ALA A 12 7.68 -6.62 2.83
CA ALA A 12 8.51 -7.82 2.73
C ALA A 12 9.65 -7.81 3.76
N ASN A 13 10.28 -6.66 4.02
CA ASN A 13 11.30 -6.51 5.06
C ASN A 13 10.75 -6.71 6.48
N GLU A 14 9.45 -6.48 6.69
CA GLU A 14 8.76 -6.82 7.95
C GLU A 14 8.30 -8.29 7.99
N GLY A 15 8.65 -9.10 7.00
CA GLY A 15 8.39 -10.55 6.97
C GLY A 15 7.09 -10.97 6.29
N ALA A 16 6.40 -10.04 5.61
CA ALA A 16 5.19 -10.38 4.87
C ALA A 16 5.52 -11.10 3.54
N SER A 17 4.70 -12.07 3.16
CA SER A 17 4.62 -12.55 1.77
C SER A 17 3.88 -11.51 0.95
N VAL A 18 4.53 -10.96 -0.07
CA VAL A 18 4.00 -9.83 -0.83
C VAL A 18 3.82 -10.18 -2.30
N CYS A 19 2.64 -9.88 -2.84
CA CYS A 19 2.34 -9.96 -4.26
C CYS A 19 2.04 -8.56 -4.82
N ILE A 20 2.74 -8.17 -5.89
CA ILE A 20 2.42 -6.97 -6.65
C ILE A 20 1.59 -7.34 -7.88
N SER A 21 0.42 -6.74 -8.01
CA SER A 21 -0.39 -6.90 -9.20
C SER A 21 -0.30 -5.70 -10.15
N SER A 22 -0.47 -5.98 -11.42
CA SER A 22 -0.64 -4.99 -12.48
C SER A 22 -1.60 -5.51 -13.53
N ARG A 23 -2.25 -4.62 -14.29
CA ARG A 23 -3.13 -5.00 -15.41
C ARG A 23 -2.46 -5.94 -16.43
N LYS A 24 -1.15 -5.91 -16.54
CA LYS A 24 -0.34 -6.78 -17.39
C LYS A 24 0.69 -7.50 -16.54
N GLN A 25 0.72 -8.81 -16.60
CA GLN A 25 1.68 -9.68 -15.91
C GLN A 25 3.13 -9.18 -16.10
N ALA A 26 3.54 -8.91 -17.34
CA ALA A 26 4.89 -8.43 -17.63
C ALA A 26 5.29 -7.14 -16.91
N ARG A 27 4.33 -6.25 -16.59
CA ARG A 27 4.62 -5.05 -15.81
C ARG A 27 4.82 -5.35 -14.31
N ALA A 28 4.10 -6.32 -13.79
CA ALA A 28 4.32 -6.78 -12.41
C ALA A 28 5.69 -7.44 -12.29
N GLU A 29 6.05 -8.31 -13.24
CA GLU A 29 7.36 -8.97 -13.31
C GLU A 29 8.52 -7.96 -13.40
N GLN A 30 8.38 -6.93 -14.25
CA GLN A 30 9.37 -5.85 -14.34
C GLN A 30 9.52 -5.10 -13.00
N ALA A 31 8.42 -4.83 -12.31
CA ALA A 31 8.45 -4.17 -11.01
C ALA A 31 9.14 -5.05 -9.96
N CYS A 32 8.85 -6.35 -9.92
CA CYS A 32 9.48 -7.30 -9.02
C CYS A 32 10.97 -7.47 -9.31
N ALA A 33 11.37 -7.57 -10.58
CA ALA A 33 12.77 -7.62 -10.98
C ALA A 33 13.53 -6.35 -10.57
N HIS A 34 12.89 -5.18 -10.71
CA HIS A 34 13.46 -3.91 -10.27
C HIS A 34 13.63 -3.85 -8.75
N ILE A 35 12.64 -4.29 -7.98
CA ILE A 35 12.72 -4.41 -6.52
C ILE A 35 13.88 -5.35 -6.15
N LYS A 36 13.95 -6.53 -6.75
CA LYS A 36 15.04 -7.49 -6.49
C LYS A 36 16.41 -6.90 -6.76
N SER A 37 16.56 -6.16 -7.86
CA SER A 37 17.84 -5.56 -8.24
C SER A 37 18.32 -4.44 -7.31
N LEU A 38 17.39 -3.66 -6.73
CA LEU A 38 17.75 -2.51 -5.89
C LEU A 38 17.78 -2.81 -4.39
N PHE A 39 16.92 -3.73 -3.93
CA PHE A 39 16.69 -3.95 -2.51
C PHE A 39 16.99 -5.38 -2.05
N ASP A 40 17.32 -6.28 -2.99
CA ASP A 40 17.51 -7.71 -2.75
C ASP A 40 16.30 -8.40 -2.05
N VAL A 41 15.10 -7.89 -2.32
CA VAL A 41 13.84 -8.39 -1.76
C VAL A 41 13.08 -9.17 -2.82
N ASP A 42 12.54 -10.33 -2.44
CA ASP A 42 11.70 -11.16 -3.30
C ASP A 42 10.22 -10.79 -3.10
N VAL A 43 9.54 -10.51 -4.20
CA VAL A 43 8.12 -10.16 -4.26
C VAL A 43 7.49 -10.90 -5.43
N GLU A 44 6.31 -11.47 -5.23
CA GLU A 44 5.58 -12.17 -6.27
C GLU A 44 4.92 -11.18 -7.26
N ALA A 45 4.85 -11.61 -8.53
CA ALA A 45 4.25 -10.82 -9.59
C ALA A 45 2.96 -11.47 -10.09
N ALA A 46 1.87 -10.69 -10.20
CA ALA A 46 0.61 -11.17 -10.72
C ALA A 46 -0.01 -10.24 -11.76
N GLY A 47 -0.69 -10.83 -12.75
CA GLY A 47 -1.60 -10.14 -13.64
C GLY A 47 -2.96 -9.94 -12.97
N GLY A 48 -3.59 -8.80 -13.24
CA GLY A 48 -4.93 -8.47 -12.74
C GLY A 48 -5.62 -7.54 -13.74
N GLY A 49 -5.84 -8.03 -14.95
CA GLY A 49 -6.42 -7.27 -16.07
C GLY A 49 -7.92 -7.06 -15.93
N SER A 50 -8.63 -8.03 -15.35
CA SER A 50 -10.08 -7.95 -15.05
C SER A 50 -10.36 -7.80 -13.55
N ASP A 51 -11.60 -7.49 -13.20
CA ASP A 51 -12.04 -7.38 -11.81
C ASP A 51 -11.99 -8.73 -11.11
N GLU A 52 -12.39 -9.80 -11.80
CA GLU A 52 -12.37 -11.17 -11.30
C GLU A 52 -10.94 -11.65 -11.04
N GLU A 53 -10.00 -11.35 -11.95
CA GLU A 53 -8.59 -11.68 -11.74
C GLU A 53 -8.04 -10.97 -10.51
N ARG A 54 -8.37 -9.68 -10.32
CA ARG A 54 -7.94 -8.93 -9.12
C ARG A 54 -8.58 -9.44 -7.85
N ALA A 55 -9.87 -9.84 -7.91
CA ALA A 55 -10.56 -10.45 -6.78
C ALA A 55 -9.89 -11.77 -6.35
N ALA A 56 -9.56 -12.63 -7.31
CA ALA A 56 -8.90 -13.91 -7.05
C ALA A 56 -7.52 -13.74 -6.37
N LEU A 57 -6.79 -12.68 -6.69
CA LEU A 57 -5.52 -12.36 -6.02
C LEU A 57 -5.70 -11.97 -4.53
N CYS A 58 -6.91 -11.66 -4.12
CA CYS A 58 -7.22 -11.27 -2.74
C CYS A 58 -7.73 -12.44 -1.88
N ASP A 59 -7.94 -13.64 -2.45
CA ASP A 59 -8.58 -14.76 -1.75
C ASP A 59 -7.85 -15.18 -0.47
N ASP A 60 -6.51 -15.16 -0.47
CA ASP A 60 -5.66 -15.52 0.67
C ASP A 60 -4.97 -14.30 1.31
N ALA A 61 -5.26 -13.09 0.83
CA ALA A 61 -4.61 -11.88 1.34
C ALA A 61 -5.21 -11.45 2.69
N GLN A 62 -4.38 -11.12 3.67
CA GLN A 62 -4.79 -10.47 4.92
C GLN A 62 -4.82 -8.94 4.77
N ILE A 63 -3.93 -8.38 3.95
CA ILE A 63 -3.80 -6.94 3.74
C ILE A 63 -3.88 -6.64 2.25
N VAL A 64 -4.76 -5.72 1.87
CA VAL A 64 -4.85 -5.23 0.50
C VAL A 64 -4.53 -3.74 0.46
N ILE A 65 -3.53 -3.36 -0.33
CA ILE A 65 -3.09 -1.96 -0.49
C ILE A 65 -3.30 -1.53 -1.95
N SER A 66 -4.19 -0.58 -2.17
CA SER A 66 -4.42 0.03 -3.48
C SER A 66 -3.52 1.26 -3.66
N THR A 67 -2.63 1.19 -4.65
CA THR A 67 -1.76 2.30 -5.08
C THR A 67 -1.86 2.55 -6.58
N GLY A 68 -3.01 2.27 -7.16
CA GLY A 68 -3.28 2.41 -8.59
C GLY A 68 -3.39 3.85 -9.06
N ALA A 69 -3.76 4.01 -10.31
CA ALA A 69 -3.98 5.33 -10.88
C ALA A 69 -5.19 6.01 -10.24
N ALA A 70 -5.09 7.33 -10.05
CA ALA A 70 -6.16 8.14 -9.50
C ALA A 70 -7.45 8.03 -10.35
N GLY A 71 -8.59 7.94 -9.67
CA GLY A 71 -9.90 7.86 -10.33
C GLY A 71 -10.20 6.52 -11.03
N ILE A 72 -9.47 5.46 -10.70
CA ILE A 72 -9.71 4.12 -11.23
C ILE A 72 -9.99 3.17 -10.09
N GLN A 73 -11.18 2.57 -10.07
CA GLN A 73 -11.50 1.49 -9.15
C GLN A 73 -10.78 0.20 -9.59
N LEU A 74 -10.05 -0.40 -8.67
CA LEU A 74 -9.27 -1.62 -8.89
C LEU A 74 -9.93 -2.85 -8.27
N LEU A 75 -10.66 -2.68 -7.17
CA LEU A 75 -11.34 -3.76 -6.47
C LEU A 75 -12.73 -3.27 -6.08
N ALA A 76 -13.78 -3.94 -6.56
CA ALA A 76 -15.14 -3.62 -6.18
C ALA A 76 -15.47 -4.13 -4.77
N GLU A 77 -16.41 -3.47 -4.08
CA GLU A 77 -16.81 -3.82 -2.71
C GLU A 77 -17.30 -5.25 -2.58
N GLU A 78 -18.03 -5.74 -3.58
CA GLU A 78 -18.57 -7.10 -3.61
C GLU A 78 -17.49 -8.20 -3.57
N HIS A 79 -16.27 -7.89 -4.02
CA HIS A 79 -15.15 -8.83 -4.06
C HIS A 79 -14.41 -8.96 -2.72
N TRP A 80 -14.60 -8.04 -1.78
CA TRP A 80 -13.87 -8.10 -0.51
C TRP A 80 -14.77 -8.16 0.73
N ARG A 81 -16.01 -7.67 0.64
CA ARG A 81 -16.89 -7.56 1.82
C ARG A 81 -17.13 -8.88 2.55
N GLU A 82 -17.26 -9.99 1.81
CA GLU A 82 -17.48 -11.33 2.35
C GLU A 82 -16.19 -12.16 2.51
N SER A 83 -15.02 -11.61 2.17
CA SER A 83 -13.75 -12.30 2.34
C SER A 83 -13.53 -12.67 3.81
N LYS A 84 -12.99 -13.86 4.04
CA LYS A 84 -12.65 -14.35 5.38
C LYS A 84 -11.17 -14.13 5.72
N SER A 85 -10.34 -13.89 4.71
CA SER A 85 -8.89 -13.70 4.84
C SER A 85 -8.53 -12.22 5.06
N ILE A 86 -9.18 -11.30 4.33
CA ILE A 86 -8.87 -9.88 4.41
C ILE A 86 -9.21 -9.32 5.80
N GLU A 87 -8.24 -8.72 6.43
CA GLU A 87 -8.34 -8.04 7.71
C GLU A 87 -8.21 -6.53 7.56
N VAL A 88 -7.32 -6.08 6.66
CA VAL A 88 -7.00 -4.66 6.47
C VAL A 88 -7.07 -4.26 4.99
N LEU A 89 -7.73 -3.15 4.75
CA LEU A 89 -7.79 -2.49 3.43
C LEU A 89 -7.21 -1.09 3.55
N LEU A 90 -6.28 -0.74 2.66
CA LEU A 90 -5.70 0.58 2.58
C LEU A 90 -5.79 1.10 1.14
N ASP A 91 -6.53 2.19 0.95
CA ASP A 91 -6.65 2.85 -0.35
C ASP A 91 -5.88 4.18 -0.37
N ALA A 92 -4.79 4.23 -1.12
CA ALA A 92 -4.00 5.44 -1.30
C ALA A 92 -4.57 6.41 -2.34
N ASN A 93 -5.69 6.08 -2.97
CA ASN A 93 -6.33 6.93 -3.97
C ASN A 93 -7.26 7.97 -3.32
N ALA A 94 -6.91 9.25 -3.47
CA ALA A 94 -7.71 10.36 -2.95
C ALA A 94 -8.75 10.91 -3.97
N THR A 95 -8.74 10.41 -5.21
CA THR A 95 -9.59 10.91 -6.29
C THR A 95 -10.71 9.91 -6.58
N PRO A 96 -12.00 10.32 -6.50
CA PRO A 96 -13.09 9.43 -6.87
C PRO A 96 -13.05 8.97 -8.34
N PRO A 97 -13.52 7.73 -8.64
CA PRO A 97 -13.89 6.70 -7.68
C PRO A 97 -12.70 6.19 -6.86
N ALA A 98 -12.97 5.69 -5.64
CA ALA A 98 -11.97 5.05 -4.79
C ALA A 98 -11.32 3.86 -5.50
N GLY A 99 -10.05 3.60 -5.23
CA GLY A 99 -9.35 2.44 -5.77
C GLY A 99 -9.90 1.11 -5.24
N ILE A 100 -10.36 1.11 -3.98
CA ILE A 100 -11.12 0.02 -3.37
C ILE A 100 -12.56 0.50 -3.15
N GLY A 101 -13.52 -0.08 -3.87
CA GLY A 101 -14.94 0.22 -3.73
C GLY A 101 -15.41 0.00 -2.30
N GLY A 102 -16.35 0.82 -1.82
CA GLY A 102 -16.85 0.76 -0.45
C GLY A 102 -15.97 1.45 0.60
N THR A 103 -14.75 1.87 0.25
CA THR A 103 -13.90 2.69 1.12
C THR A 103 -14.18 4.18 0.93
N LYS A 104 -13.80 4.99 1.92
CA LYS A 104 -13.88 6.45 1.86
C LYS A 104 -12.51 7.05 2.10
N VAL A 105 -12.19 8.15 1.42
CA VAL A 105 -10.90 8.84 1.55
C VAL A 105 -10.56 9.25 2.98
N MET A 106 -11.58 9.43 3.83
CA MET A 106 -11.46 9.85 5.24
C MET A 106 -11.43 8.68 6.22
N ASP A 107 -11.56 7.43 5.76
CA ASP A 107 -11.53 6.26 6.67
C ASP A 107 -10.20 6.22 7.43
N GLU A 108 -10.27 6.16 8.74
CA GLU A 108 -9.14 6.21 9.67
C GLU A 108 -9.22 5.03 10.64
N GLY A 109 -9.01 3.82 10.13
CA GLY A 109 -9.20 2.57 10.88
C GLY A 109 -10.68 2.22 11.07
N GLU A 110 -11.54 2.66 10.17
CA GLU A 110 -12.97 2.39 10.24
C GLU A 110 -13.27 0.90 10.05
N LEU A 111 -14.19 0.37 10.83
CA LEU A 111 -14.64 -1.01 10.66
C LEU A 111 -15.75 -1.10 9.60
N ARG A 112 -15.46 -1.77 8.47
CA ARG A 112 -16.40 -2.03 7.38
C ARG A 112 -16.44 -3.52 7.09
N HIS A 113 -17.62 -4.13 7.13
CA HIS A 113 -17.81 -5.58 6.92
C HIS A 113 -16.83 -6.44 7.76
N GLY A 114 -16.51 -5.99 9.00
CA GLY A 114 -15.57 -6.69 9.87
C GLY A 114 -14.08 -6.49 9.55
N LYS A 115 -13.75 -5.61 8.60
CA LYS A 115 -12.37 -5.30 8.20
C LYS A 115 -11.98 -3.89 8.57
N THR A 116 -10.72 -3.67 8.94
CA THR A 116 -10.18 -2.34 9.22
C THR A 116 -9.84 -1.62 7.92
N VAL A 117 -10.39 -0.44 7.71
CA VAL A 117 -10.26 0.29 6.44
C VAL A 117 -9.56 1.64 6.66
N TRP A 118 -8.59 1.91 5.80
CA TRP A 118 -7.87 3.18 5.77
C TRP A 118 -7.99 3.83 4.38
N GLY A 119 -8.40 5.08 4.35
CA GLY A 119 -8.46 5.91 3.16
C GLY A 119 -7.28 6.87 3.05
N ALA A 120 -7.05 7.40 1.87
CA ALA A 120 -5.89 8.23 1.54
C ALA A 120 -5.69 9.46 2.45
N ILE A 121 -6.77 10.05 2.96
CA ILE A 121 -6.72 11.17 3.90
C ILE A 121 -6.73 10.66 5.35
N GLY A 122 -7.39 9.53 5.62
CA GLY A 122 -7.47 8.96 6.96
C GLY A 122 -6.10 8.65 7.58
N PHE A 123 -5.20 8.02 6.84
CA PHE A 123 -3.82 7.83 7.31
C PHE A 123 -2.95 9.09 7.20
N GLY A 124 -3.47 10.16 6.60
CA GLY A 124 -2.74 11.41 6.41
C GLY A 124 -2.34 12.14 7.68
N LYS A 125 -3.06 11.94 8.79
CA LYS A 125 -2.69 12.52 10.11
C LYS A 125 -1.33 12.01 10.57
N PHE A 126 -1.15 10.67 10.58
CA PHE A 126 0.13 10.07 10.94
C PHE A 126 1.24 10.51 9.98
N LYS A 127 0.96 10.49 8.67
CA LYS A 127 1.89 10.99 7.65
C LYS A 127 2.33 12.42 7.92
N LEU A 128 1.42 13.31 8.34
CA LEU A 128 1.74 14.71 8.64
C LEU A 128 2.63 14.83 9.89
N LEU A 129 2.37 14.03 10.93
CA LEU A 129 3.21 13.98 12.12
C LEU A 129 4.61 13.48 11.78
N LEU A 130 4.71 12.39 11.03
CA LEU A 130 5.99 11.85 10.55
C LEU A 130 6.75 12.88 9.70
N HIS A 131 6.07 13.56 8.78
CA HIS A 131 6.68 14.60 7.95
C HIS A 131 7.28 15.73 8.78
N ARG A 132 6.57 16.19 9.82
CA ARG A 132 7.08 17.21 10.75
C ARG A 132 8.28 16.71 11.53
N ALA A 133 8.26 15.46 11.99
CA ALA A 133 9.39 14.85 12.69
C ALA A 133 10.63 14.73 11.78
N CYS A 134 10.44 14.33 10.51
CA CYS A 134 11.51 14.29 9.51
C CYS A 134 12.12 15.69 9.30
N ILE A 135 11.28 16.73 9.14
CA ILE A 135 11.75 18.09 8.99
C ILE A 135 12.56 18.52 10.22
N ALA A 136 12.04 18.30 11.43
CA ALA A 136 12.76 18.64 12.68
C ALA A 136 14.13 17.95 12.73
N LYS A 137 14.18 16.67 12.37
CA LYS A 137 15.42 15.88 12.37
C LYS A 137 16.45 16.43 11.39
N LEU A 138 16.03 16.94 10.22
CA LEU A 138 16.95 17.56 9.24
C LEU A 138 17.64 18.84 9.75
N PHE A 139 17.12 19.46 10.81
CA PHE A 139 17.79 20.62 11.45
C PHE A 139 18.83 20.23 12.51
N GLU A 140 18.98 18.94 12.83
CA GLU A 140 19.98 18.46 13.80
C GLU A 140 21.40 18.44 13.19
N SER A 141 21.53 18.27 11.86
CA SER A 141 22.80 18.22 11.16
C SER A 141 22.66 18.62 9.68
N ASN A 142 23.70 19.24 9.11
CA ASN A 142 23.71 19.70 7.72
C ASN A 142 24.04 18.58 6.72
N ASP A 143 24.48 17.43 7.17
CA ASP A 143 24.87 16.28 6.37
C ASP A 143 23.84 15.13 6.42
N LEU A 144 22.73 15.32 7.14
CA LEU A 144 21.70 14.33 7.29
C LEU A 144 20.87 14.18 6.00
N VAL A 145 20.72 12.94 5.54
CA VAL A 145 19.84 12.55 4.45
C VAL A 145 18.80 11.59 4.99
N LEU A 146 17.53 11.88 4.77
CA LEU A 146 16.43 11.01 5.13
C LEU A 146 15.83 10.44 3.85
N ASP A 147 16.15 9.20 3.54
CA ASP A 147 15.48 8.43 2.49
C ASP A 147 14.31 7.62 3.05
N ALA A 148 13.72 6.74 2.25
CA ALA A 148 12.54 6.01 2.66
C ALA A 148 12.80 5.04 3.82
N GLU A 149 14.01 4.48 3.93
CA GLU A 149 14.40 3.58 5.01
C GLU A 149 14.52 4.31 6.34
N GLN A 150 15.21 5.47 6.37
CA GLN A 150 15.33 6.30 7.57
C GLN A 150 13.97 6.88 7.99
N ILE A 151 13.14 7.29 7.03
CA ILE A 151 11.77 7.77 7.31
C ILE A 151 10.92 6.64 7.89
N PHE A 152 11.04 5.42 7.36
CA PHE A 152 10.31 4.27 7.90
C PHE A 152 10.78 3.89 9.30
N ALA A 153 12.09 3.91 9.57
CA ALA A 153 12.63 3.69 10.90
C ALA A 153 12.08 4.71 11.90
N LEU A 154 12.06 6.00 11.53
CA LEU A 154 11.46 7.04 12.35
C LEU A 154 9.95 6.83 12.57
N ALA A 155 9.23 6.36 11.56
CA ALA A 155 7.81 6.02 11.70
C ALA A 155 7.58 4.91 12.72
N LYS A 156 8.44 3.88 12.75
CA LYS A 156 8.38 2.79 13.74
C LYS A 156 8.63 3.26 15.17
N GLU A 157 9.50 4.26 15.37
CA GLU A 157 9.74 4.86 16.68
C GLU A 157 8.55 5.71 17.18
N MET A 158 7.70 6.18 16.26
CA MET A 158 6.54 7.04 16.55
C MET A 158 5.23 6.26 16.72
N ALA A 159 5.18 4.99 16.31
CA ALA A 159 3.99 4.14 16.39
C ALA A 159 3.93 3.46 17.76
#